data_e96ff5f5691a92743620e34da802ad5c
#
_entry.id   e96ff5f5691a92743620e34da802ad5c
#
_cell.length_a   1.000
_cell.length_b   1.000
_cell.length_c   1.000
_cell.angle_alpha   90.00
_cell.angle_beta   90.00
_cell.angle_gamma   90.00
#
_symmetry.space_group_name_H-M   'P 1'
#
loop_
_entity.id
_entity.type
_entity.pdbx_description
1 polymer ?
#
loop_
_entity_poly.entity_id
_entity_poly.type
_entity_poly.pdbx_seq_one_letter_code
_entity_poly.pdbx_strand_id
1 'polypeptide(L)'
;MRIWGKIWKENRLIRDSVIENVSDQTRTTKIFEALHDLCMEFDLSVPIWLDQNVNEFQRRSKTRFSQDNFVETIPFDYLELQVIEED
;
A
#
# COMPACT_ATOMS: atom_id res chain seq x y z
N MET A 1 8.94 -11.81 2.47
CA MET A 1 7.60 -11.18 2.25
C MET A 1 7.61 -10.38 0.97
N ARG A 2 6.59 -10.51 0.16
CA ARG A 2 6.42 -9.70 -1.06
C ARG A 2 5.14 -8.90 -0.95
N ILE A 3 5.23 -7.62 -1.22
CA ILE A 3 4.15 -6.66 -1.03
C ILE A 3 3.94 -5.91 -2.34
N TRP A 4 2.70 -5.90 -2.82
CA TRP A 4 2.32 -5.35 -4.10
C TRP A 4 1.55 -4.06 -3.92
N GLY A 5 2.04 -2.97 -4.53
CA GLY A 5 1.36 -1.69 -4.57
C GLY A 5 0.79 -1.46 -5.97
N LYS A 6 -0.49 -1.11 -6.04
CA LYS A 6 -1.21 -0.92 -7.30
C LYS A 6 -1.94 0.41 -7.29
N ILE A 7 -1.77 1.19 -8.34
CA ILE A 7 -2.51 2.44 -8.52
C ILE A 7 -3.61 2.20 -9.55
N TRP A 8 -4.85 2.42 -9.12
CA TRP A 8 -6.04 2.23 -9.93
C TRP A 8 -6.70 3.55 -10.27
N LYS A 9 -7.10 3.70 -11.53
CA LYS A 9 -7.88 4.85 -12.01
C LYS A 9 -8.87 4.38 -13.06
N GLU A 10 -10.15 4.71 -12.87
CA GLU A 10 -11.21 4.35 -13.81
C GLU A 10 -11.21 2.84 -14.15
N ASN A 11 -11.07 2.02 -13.10
CA ASN A 11 -11.01 0.55 -13.19
C ASN A 11 -9.80 0.01 -13.96
N ARG A 12 -8.78 0.82 -14.17
CA ARG A 12 -7.55 0.41 -14.85
C ARG A 12 -6.36 0.44 -13.89
N LEU A 13 -5.55 -0.59 -13.95
CA LEU A 13 -4.26 -0.62 -13.26
C LEU A 13 -3.29 0.25 -14.08
N ILE A 14 -3.01 1.47 -13.58
CA ILE A 14 -2.17 2.42 -14.31
C ILE A 14 -0.70 2.34 -13.92
N ARG A 15 -0.41 1.80 -12.74
CA ARG A 15 0.96 1.65 -12.25
C ARG A 15 1.00 0.64 -11.12
N ASP A 16 2.06 -0.16 -11.04
CA ASP A 16 2.26 -1.09 -9.94
C ASP A 16 3.74 -1.36 -9.70
N SER A 17 4.02 -1.90 -8.53
CA SER A 17 5.36 -2.32 -8.15
C SER A 17 5.28 -3.33 -7.01
N VAL A 18 6.28 -4.19 -6.89
CA VAL A 18 6.40 -5.17 -5.82
C VAL A 18 7.66 -4.89 -5.02
N ILE A 19 7.50 -4.82 -3.70
CA ILE A 19 8.61 -4.71 -2.75
C ILE A 19 8.83 -6.07 -2.11
N GLU A 20 10.07 -6.56 -2.17
CA GLU A 20 10.48 -7.77 -1.47
C GLU A 20 11.25 -7.37 -0.21
N ASN A 21 10.85 -7.90 0.94
CA ASN A 21 11.51 -7.65 2.21
C ASN A 21 11.85 -8.97 2.89
N VAL A 22 13.14 -9.30 2.96
CA VAL A 22 13.64 -10.55 3.52
C VAL A 22 14.31 -10.34 4.89
N SER A 23 14.11 -9.17 5.51
CA SER A 23 14.70 -8.85 6.80
C SER A 23 14.08 -9.66 7.94
N ASP A 24 14.68 -9.57 9.13
CA ASP A 24 14.18 -10.21 10.36
C ASP A 24 13.17 -9.34 11.12
N GLN A 25 12.76 -8.22 10.54
CA GLN A 25 11.81 -7.31 11.16
C GLN A 25 10.44 -7.92 11.30
N THR A 26 9.60 -7.31 12.15
CA THR A 26 8.22 -7.74 12.33
C THR A 26 7.41 -7.53 11.05
N ARG A 27 6.29 -8.24 10.92
CA ARG A 27 5.38 -8.09 9.79
C ARG A 27 4.90 -6.65 9.65
N THR A 28 4.51 -6.03 10.75
CA THR A 28 4.04 -4.62 10.75
C THR A 28 5.11 -3.67 10.22
N THR A 29 6.34 -3.80 10.69
CA THR A 29 7.45 -2.96 10.22
C THR A 29 7.71 -3.16 8.74
N LYS A 30 7.70 -4.40 8.26
CA LYS A 30 7.89 -4.71 6.84
C LYS A 30 6.83 -4.06 5.96
N ILE A 31 5.58 -4.09 6.43
CA ILE A 31 4.45 -3.48 5.69
C ILE A 31 4.60 -1.97 5.62
N PHE A 32 4.93 -1.30 6.74
CA PHE A 32 5.12 0.15 6.75
C PHE A 32 6.31 0.58 5.89
N GLU A 33 7.41 -0.14 5.95
CA GLU A 33 8.56 0.14 5.10
C GLU A 33 8.25 -0.05 3.62
N ALA A 34 7.53 -1.11 3.27
CA ALA A 34 7.12 -1.36 1.89
C ALA A 34 6.21 -0.26 1.37
N LEU A 35 5.24 0.18 2.18
CA LEU A 35 4.37 1.29 1.80
C LEU A 35 5.17 2.57 1.57
N HIS A 36 6.12 2.87 2.44
CA HIS A 36 7.01 4.02 2.28
C HIS A 36 7.79 3.93 0.96
N ASP A 37 8.39 2.77 0.68
CA ASP A 37 9.19 2.56 -0.53
C ASP A 37 8.32 2.66 -1.80
N LEU A 38 7.11 2.10 -1.78
CA LEU A 38 6.17 2.22 -2.88
C LEU A 38 5.77 3.66 -3.13
N CYS A 39 5.51 4.42 -2.08
CA CYS A 39 5.16 5.84 -2.21
C CYS A 39 6.33 6.66 -2.73
N MET A 40 7.55 6.35 -2.32
CA MET A 40 8.75 6.98 -2.89
C MET A 40 8.86 6.71 -4.39
N GLU A 41 8.64 5.46 -4.80
CA GLU A 41 8.69 5.06 -6.21
C GLU A 41 7.60 5.74 -7.04
N PHE A 42 6.40 5.87 -6.47
CA PHE A 42 5.25 6.48 -7.15
C PHE A 42 5.19 8.01 -7.00
N ASP A 43 6.15 8.60 -6.31
CA ASP A 43 6.21 10.03 -6.04
C ASP A 43 4.95 10.53 -5.31
N LEU A 44 4.60 9.83 -4.23
CA LEU A 44 3.46 10.12 -3.38
C LEU A 44 3.90 10.36 -1.95
N SER A 45 3.14 11.17 -1.20
CA SER A 45 3.25 11.17 0.25
C SER A 45 2.61 9.89 0.80
N VAL A 46 3.08 9.45 1.97
CA VAL A 46 2.59 8.22 2.59
C VAL A 46 1.16 8.46 3.10
N PRO A 47 0.20 7.59 2.75
CA PRO A 47 -1.17 7.75 3.20
C PRO A 47 -1.32 7.48 4.69
N ILE A 48 -2.40 8.01 5.26
CA ILE A 48 -2.77 7.81 6.65
C ILE A 48 -3.62 6.53 6.75
N TRP A 49 -3.24 5.63 7.68
CA TRP A 49 -4.04 4.45 7.99
C TRP A 49 -5.26 4.87 8.81
N LEU A 50 -6.45 4.63 8.28
CA LEU A 50 -7.70 4.78 9.03
C LEU A 50 -8.09 3.43 9.62
N ASP A 51 -9.02 3.43 10.58
CA ASP A 51 -9.44 2.19 11.24
C ASP A 51 -9.91 1.12 10.25
N GLN A 52 -10.65 1.52 9.23
CA GLN A 52 -11.11 0.58 8.19
C GLN A 52 -9.95 -0.08 7.44
N ASN A 53 -8.86 0.65 7.21
CA ASN A 53 -7.68 0.10 6.54
C ASN A 53 -7.02 -0.96 7.41
N VAL A 54 -6.85 -0.68 8.70
CA VAL A 54 -6.29 -1.64 9.65
C VAL A 54 -7.14 -2.91 9.69
N ASN A 55 -8.46 -2.75 9.81
CA ASN A 55 -9.39 -3.87 9.88
C ASN A 55 -9.36 -4.71 8.60
N GLU A 56 -9.38 -4.08 7.44
CA GLU A 56 -9.30 -4.78 6.15
C GLU A 56 -7.99 -5.54 6.02
N PHE A 57 -6.89 -4.88 6.37
CA PHE A 57 -5.56 -5.47 6.23
C PHE A 57 -5.37 -6.67 7.15
N GLN A 58 -5.90 -6.61 8.37
CA GLN A 58 -5.86 -7.74 9.31
C GLN A 58 -6.64 -8.94 8.81
N ARG A 59 -7.74 -8.71 8.09
CA ARG A 59 -8.60 -9.79 7.59
C ARG A 59 -8.17 -10.33 6.24
N ARG A 60 -7.67 -9.48 5.34
CA ARG A 60 -7.47 -9.82 3.93
C ARG A 60 -6.03 -9.65 3.45
N SER A 61 -5.15 -9.13 4.28
CA SER A 61 -3.78 -8.72 3.89
C SER A 61 -3.78 -7.76 2.70
N LYS A 62 -4.84 -6.95 2.59
CA LYS A 62 -5.06 -6.01 1.50
C LYS A 62 -5.93 -4.85 1.97
N THR A 63 -5.60 -3.63 1.55
CA THR A 63 -6.43 -2.45 1.77
C THR A 63 -6.23 -1.43 0.66
N ARG A 64 -7.16 -0.49 0.55
CA ARG A 64 -7.15 0.60 -0.43
C ARG A 64 -7.05 1.94 0.27
N PHE A 65 -6.14 2.78 -0.20
CA PHE A 65 -5.99 4.16 0.26
C PHE A 65 -6.57 5.08 -0.81
N SER A 66 -7.67 5.73 -0.50
CA SER A 66 -8.33 6.69 -1.39
C SER A 66 -7.95 8.12 -1.02
N GLN A 67 -8.61 9.11 -1.63
CA GLN A 67 -8.34 10.52 -1.32
C GLN A 67 -8.46 10.82 0.16
N ASP A 68 -9.35 10.16 0.89
CA ASP A 68 -9.53 10.38 2.33
C ASP A 68 -8.30 10.01 3.16
N ASN A 69 -7.43 9.17 2.62
CA ASN A 69 -6.19 8.74 3.29
C ASN A 69 -5.01 9.66 3.02
N PHE A 70 -5.13 10.57 2.05
CA PHE A 70 -4.03 11.46 1.63
C PHE A 70 -4.31 12.90 2.04
N VAL A 71 -3.29 13.58 2.54
CA VAL A 71 -3.38 15.02 2.83
C VAL A 71 -3.42 15.82 1.53
N GLU A 72 -2.63 15.41 0.55
CA GLU A 72 -2.57 16.05 -0.76
C GLU A 72 -3.64 15.51 -1.71
N THR A 73 -3.98 16.26 -2.75
CA THR A 73 -4.88 15.81 -3.81
C THR A 73 -4.16 14.76 -4.66
N ILE A 74 -4.80 13.60 -4.84
CA ILE A 74 -4.24 12.52 -5.65
C ILE A 74 -4.91 12.48 -7.02
N PRO A 75 -4.17 12.18 -8.12
CA PRO A 75 -4.72 12.14 -9.49
C PRO A 75 -5.26 10.77 -9.89
N PHE A 76 -5.54 9.89 -8.94
CA PHE A 76 -6.02 8.53 -9.19
C PHE A 76 -7.12 8.17 -8.17
N ASP A 77 -7.75 7.01 -8.32
CA ASP A 77 -8.87 6.63 -7.45
C ASP A 77 -8.37 6.06 -6.12
N TYR A 78 -7.44 5.13 -6.14
CA TYR A 78 -6.85 4.58 -4.92
C TYR A 78 -5.52 3.87 -5.18
N LEU A 79 -4.73 3.80 -4.13
CA LEU A 79 -3.54 2.96 -4.03
C LEU A 79 -3.93 1.70 -3.24
N GLU A 80 -3.79 0.54 -3.86
CA GLU A 80 -4.05 -0.73 -3.20
C GLU A 80 -2.74 -1.36 -2.73
N LEU A 81 -2.72 -1.76 -1.47
CA LEU A 81 -1.57 -2.43 -0.84
C LEU A 81 -1.99 -3.86 -0.52
N GLN A 82 -1.20 -4.83 -0.98
CA GLN A 82 -1.52 -6.25 -0.79
C GLN A 82 -0.26 -7.06 -0.50
N VAL A 83 -0.32 -7.89 0.53
CA VAL A 83 0.73 -8.89 0.77
C VAL A 83 0.43 -10.08 -0.14
N ILE A 84 1.32 -10.37 -1.08
CA ILE A 84 1.15 -11.48 -2.02
C ILE A 84 1.97 -12.70 -1.65
N GLU A 85 2.95 -12.56 -0.77
CA GLU A 85 3.74 -13.67 -0.26
C GLU A 85 4.18 -13.37 1.18
N GLU A 86 3.71 -14.14 2.13
CA GLU A 86 4.14 -14.04 3.53
C GLU A 86 5.51 -14.69 3.73
N ASP A 87 6.12 -14.44 4.88
CA ASP A 87 7.41 -15.09 5.24
C ASP A 87 7.24 -16.57 5.57
#